data_4686b678c7efbe9faefb0cd1cc955f5b
#
_entry.id   4686b678c7efbe9faefb0cd1cc955f5b
#
_cell.length_a   1.000
_cell.length_b   1.000
_cell.length_c   1.000
_cell.angle_alpha   90.00
_cell.angle_beta   90.00
_cell.angle_gamma   90.00
#
_symmetry.space_group_name_H-M   'P 1'
#
loop_
_entity.id
_entity.type
_entity.pdbx_description
1 polymer ?
#
loop_
_entity_poly.entity_id
_entity_poly.type
_entity_poly.pdbx_seq_one_letter_code
_entity_poly.pdbx_strand_id
1 'polypeptide(L)'
;MASVSHTKPAKKSFRVGRVRAFLRGRVWYLCYHENGKRHQPRVGPDRQSASQMAAEINAQLEAGAPSALGFEPISIPDLRDRWLEHHEHVRRSSLQTISRYRAATQHLLDFVAQVRPLRRASDFRPVHGEEFVRYLRSKRVAPNGHAHARKRTLRDCGIRFILETCSTLFNYAQRHRHLPPYVENPFRTIEIGRIPIEDAKPVVAFTADQERRFLEACDDWQFPIFLTLVMTGLRPGELTHLLLPDDLDLVDGWLFVRNKPNLGWQIKTRNERDIPLLPELVDLLRFVLGDRRDGPVFRQRRCCGDYVPPLRGHTRRTLESEMTRRIPRADASAEGSERKLRHAAAKTLWRDLGAIKPDWVRKEFMGLTRAIGSPEVTAPKTLRHSFATSLQDANVDPLIRNELMGHSPGCVSGVGNTLGMTAVYTHTRPETKRRQLEGALRARPAAAIAKVWLAKRTFETRGPDDSPSAQANARQEASFCVARPVGEARSPNSPMTFEARAGKADLRVSAEHNGVPGSPAAT
;
A
#
# COMPACT_ATOMS: atom_id res chain seq x y z
N MET A 1 -10.24 84.64 -15.83
CA MET A 1 -9.78 83.77 -16.91
C MET A 1 -9.29 82.51 -16.32
N ALA A 2 -10.08 81.45 -16.35
CA ALA A 2 -9.68 80.10 -15.78
C ALA A 2 -8.99 79.35 -16.91
N SER A 3 -7.71 78.95 -16.67
CA SER A 3 -6.93 78.15 -17.59
C SER A 3 -7.42 76.70 -17.57
N VAL A 4 -8.00 76.24 -18.62
CA VAL A 4 -8.38 74.84 -18.86
C VAL A 4 -7.07 74.03 -19.08
N SER A 5 -6.66 73.25 -18.13
CA SER A 5 -5.56 72.31 -18.28
C SER A 5 -6.00 71.15 -19.21
N HIS A 6 -5.49 71.15 -20.42
CA HIS A 6 -5.64 70.02 -21.37
C HIS A 6 -4.86 68.80 -20.85
N THR A 7 -5.52 67.88 -20.16
CA THR A 7 -4.98 66.57 -19.85
C THR A 7 -4.79 65.80 -21.15
N LYS A 8 -3.53 65.56 -21.56
CA LYS A 8 -3.20 64.72 -22.72
C LYS A 8 -3.86 63.34 -22.58
N PRO A 9 -4.51 62.82 -23.65
CA PRO A 9 -5.13 61.51 -23.58
C PRO A 9 -4.09 60.44 -23.20
N ALA A 10 -4.43 59.66 -22.18
CA ALA A 10 -3.54 58.61 -21.64
C ALA A 10 -3.13 57.67 -22.79
N LYS A 11 -1.83 57.52 -23.00
CA LYS A 11 -1.29 56.67 -24.07
C LYS A 11 -1.83 55.24 -23.91
N LYS A 12 -2.55 54.75 -24.94
CA LYS A 12 -3.15 53.40 -24.99
C LYS A 12 -2.11 52.26 -25.13
N SER A 13 -0.84 52.60 -25.18
CA SER A 13 0.28 51.61 -25.17
C SER A 13 1.56 52.24 -24.63
N PHE A 14 2.42 51.42 -24.06
CA PHE A 14 3.79 51.77 -23.66
C PHE A 14 4.71 50.57 -23.88
N ARG A 15 6.04 50.76 -23.78
CA ARG A 15 7.04 49.72 -23.96
C ARG A 15 8.06 49.75 -22.82
N VAL A 16 8.45 48.59 -22.36
CA VAL A 16 9.53 48.40 -21.39
C VAL A 16 10.49 47.36 -22.00
N GLY A 17 11.63 47.84 -22.49
CA GLY A 17 12.61 46.98 -23.18
C GLY A 17 11.98 46.18 -24.34
N ARG A 18 12.05 44.86 -24.27
CA ARG A 18 11.50 43.90 -25.24
C ARG A 18 9.99 43.71 -25.13
N VAL A 19 9.35 44.21 -24.05
CA VAL A 19 7.92 44.01 -23.77
C VAL A 19 7.11 45.23 -24.14
N ARG A 20 6.09 45.08 -24.98
CA ARG A 20 5.09 46.10 -25.29
C ARG A 20 3.82 45.88 -24.49
N ALA A 21 3.34 46.88 -23.75
CA ALA A 21 2.05 46.87 -23.11
C ALA A 21 1.06 47.67 -23.95
N PHE A 22 -0.18 47.17 -24.12
CA PHE A 22 -1.24 47.85 -24.87
C PHE A 22 -2.60 47.59 -24.23
N LEU A 23 -3.46 48.58 -24.33
CA LEU A 23 -4.84 48.55 -23.82
C LEU A 23 -5.78 48.04 -24.91
N ARG A 24 -6.56 46.99 -24.59
CA ARG A 24 -7.65 46.49 -25.44
C ARG A 24 -8.94 46.50 -24.64
N GLY A 25 -9.86 47.42 -25.03
CA GLY A 25 -11.01 47.75 -24.20
C GLY A 25 -10.59 48.40 -22.88
N ARG A 26 -10.92 47.79 -21.74
CA ARG A 26 -10.56 48.25 -20.40
C ARG A 26 -9.43 47.40 -19.74
N VAL A 27 -8.72 46.57 -20.52
CA VAL A 27 -7.76 45.60 -20.02
C VAL A 27 -6.43 45.75 -20.73
N TRP A 28 -5.36 45.80 -19.95
CA TRP A 28 -3.98 45.80 -20.43
C TRP A 28 -3.53 44.40 -20.81
N TYR A 29 -2.80 44.31 -21.92
CA TYR A 29 -2.12 43.12 -22.44
C TYR A 29 -0.63 43.44 -22.61
N LEU A 30 0.22 42.45 -22.37
CA LEU A 30 1.63 42.53 -22.71
C LEU A 30 1.85 41.80 -24.06
N CYS A 31 2.85 42.19 -24.81
CA CYS A 31 3.30 41.52 -26.02
C CYS A 31 4.81 41.44 -26.04
N TYR A 32 5.34 40.25 -26.13
CA TYR A 32 6.76 39.97 -26.21
C TYR A 32 7.00 38.67 -26.98
N HIS A 33 8.28 38.42 -27.35
CA HIS A 33 8.72 37.17 -27.98
C HIS A 33 9.63 36.42 -27.02
N GLU A 34 9.38 35.13 -26.87
CA GLU A 34 10.17 34.22 -26.07
C GLU A 34 10.32 32.91 -26.85
N ASN A 35 11.53 32.38 -27.01
CA ASN A 35 11.84 31.15 -27.77
C ASN A 35 11.21 31.14 -29.19
N GLY A 36 11.26 32.27 -29.90
CA GLY A 36 10.70 32.40 -31.23
C GLY A 36 9.17 32.49 -31.31
N LYS A 37 8.45 32.39 -30.18
CA LYS A 37 7.00 32.48 -30.11
C LYS A 37 6.54 33.83 -29.55
N ARG A 38 5.46 34.37 -30.12
CA ARG A 38 4.82 35.60 -29.65
C ARG A 38 3.86 35.30 -28.51
N HIS A 39 4.04 35.96 -27.37
CA HIS A 39 3.18 35.89 -26.20
C HIS A 39 2.34 37.17 -26.06
N GLN A 40 1.06 37.02 -25.73
CA GLN A 40 0.15 38.17 -25.48
C GLN A 40 -0.72 37.92 -24.24
N PRO A 41 -0.12 37.84 -23.04
CA PRO A 41 -0.88 37.61 -21.81
C PRO A 41 -1.72 38.84 -21.44
N ARG A 42 -2.89 38.55 -20.86
CA ARG A 42 -3.77 39.54 -20.23
C ARG A 42 -3.23 39.83 -18.82
N VAL A 43 -3.16 41.13 -18.44
CA VAL A 43 -2.68 41.56 -17.13
C VAL A 43 -3.80 42.00 -16.21
N GLY A 44 -4.63 42.92 -16.67
CA GLY A 44 -5.70 43.47 -15.84
C GLY A 44 -6.08 44.90 -16.24
N PRO A 45 -6.97 45.57 -15.51
CA PRO A 45 -7.41 46.93 -15.86
C PRO A 45 -6.39 48.02 -15.46
N ASP A 46 -5.49 47.70 -14.51
CA ASP A 46 -4.57 48.68 -13.94
C ASP A 46 -3.28 48.83 -14.78
N ARG A 47 -2.94 50.10 -15.09
CA ARG A 47 -1.77 50.45 -15.89
C ARG A 47 -0.47 50.25 -15.10
N GLN A 48 -0.49 50.51 -13.80
CA GLN A 48 0.70 50.41 -12.97
C GLN A 48 1.13 48.94 -12.81
N SER A 49 0.19 48.05 -12.55
CA SER A 49 0.40 46.60 -12.56
C SER A 49 0.93 46.10 -13.91
N ALA A 50 0.41 46.64 -15.03
CA ALA A 50 0.91 46.28 -16.36
C ALA A 50 2.36 46.77 -16.59
N SER A 51 2.72 47.94 -16.05
CA SER A 51 4.07 48.48 -16.16
C SER A 51 5.09 47.66 -15.32
N GLN A 52 4.71 47.35 -14.10
CA GLN A 52 5.54 46.54 -13.21
C GLN A 52 5.80 45.13 -13.78
N MET A 53 4.76 44.49 -14.27
CA MET A 53 4.84 43.15 -14.87
C MET A 53 5.62 43.16 -16.19
N ALA A 54 5.52 44.25 -17.00
CA ALA A 54 6.33 44.43 -18.20
C ALA A 54 7.83 44.55 -17.88
N ALA A 55 8.16 45.28 -16.79
CA ALA A 55 9.55 45.42 -16.34
C ALA A 55 10.12 44.10 -15.84
N GLU A 56 9.36 43.35 -15.07
CA GLU A 56 9.74 42.04 -14.56
C GLU A 56 10.00 41.04 -15.71
N ILE A 57 9.08 40.94 -16.67
CA ILE A 57 9.27 40.06 -17.83
C ILE A 57 10.48 40.52 -18.68
N ASN A 58 10.67 41.83 -18.85
CA ASN A 58 11.82 42.32 -19.60
C ASN A 58 13.16 41.90 -18.91
N ALA A 59 13.25 42.07 -17.61
CA ALA A 59 14.43 41.65 -16.84
C ALA A 59 14.70 40.12 -16.99
N GLN A 60 13.64 39.31 -16.95
CA GLN A 60 13.75 37.85 -17.16
C GLN A 60 14.20 37.50 -18.58
N LEU A 61 13.64 38.17 -19.61
CA LEU A 61 14.03 37.96 -21.01
C LEU A 61 15.48 38.41 -21.29
N GLU A 62 15.95 39.46 -20.61
CA GLU A 62 17.33 39.93 -20.69
C GLU A 62 18.29 38.97 -20.01
N ALA A 63 17.90 38.39 -18.90
CA ALA A 63 18.65 37.36 -18.17
C ALA A 63 18.59 35.96 -18.86
N GLY A 64 17.88 35.80 -19.97
CA GLY A 64 17.68 34.51 -20.61
C GLY A 64 16.80 33.54 -19.80
N ALA A 65 16.14 34.03 -18.75
CA ALA A 65 15.26 33.24 -17.92
C ALA A 65 13.85 33.14 -18.54
N PRO A 66 13.09 32.05 -18.29
CA PRO A 66 11.72 31.92 -18.75
C PRO A 66 10.82 33.02 -18.16
N SER A 67 9.97 33.63 -18.98
CA SER A 67 9.08 34.71 -18.51
C SER A 67 8.07 34.23 -17.46
N ALA A 68 7.81 35.07 -16.45
CA ALA A 68 6.85 34.75 -15.36
C ALA A 68 5.44 34.47 -15.87
N LEU A 69 5.03 35.08 -16.99
CA LEU A 69 3.71 34.91 -17.59
C LEU A 69 3.67 33.86 -18.71
N GLY A 70 4.79 33.27 -19.07
CA GLY A 70 4.86 32.22 -20.08
C GLY A 70 4.15 30.97 -19.58
N PHE A 71 3.22 30.43 -20.37
CA PHE A 71 2.63 29.12 -20.14
C PHE A 71 2.37 28.41 -21.47
N GLU A 72 2.42 27.08 -21.44
CA GLU A 72 2.12 26.22 -22.58
C GLU A 72 0.66 25.74 -22.49
N PRO A 73 -0.26 26.28 -23.33
CA PRO A 73 -1.64 25.82 -23.33
C PRO A 73 -1.74 24.36 -23.73
N ILE A 74 -2.48 23.58 -22.97
CA ILE A 74 -2.68 22.14 -23.21
C ILE A 74 -4.19 21.82 -23.17
N SER A 75 -4.61 20.79 -23.92
CA SER A 75 -5.96 20.25 -23.80
C SER A 75 -6.12 19.46 -22.50
N ILE A 76 -7.34 19.28 -21.99
CA ILE A 76 -7.57 18.48 -20.78
C ILE A 76 -7.22 17.01 -20.99
N PRO A 77 -7.52 16.37 -22.14
CA PRO A 77 -7.05 15.02 -22.44
C PRO A 77 -5.52 14.88 -22.40
N ASP A 78 -4.79 15.76 -23.09
CA ASP A 78 -3.32 15.71 -23.14
C ASP A 78 -2.70 15.98 -21.75
N LEU A 79 -3.28 16.92 -20.99
CA LEU A 79 -2.87 17.18 -19.61
C LEU A 79 -3.01 15.94 -18.73
N ARG A 80 -4.13 15.23 -18.85
CA ARG A 80 -4.36 13.97 -18.14
C ARG A 80 -3.30 12.93 -18.50
N ASP A 81 -3.01 12.75 -19.78
CA ASP A 81 -2.09 11.71 -20.24
C ASP A 81 -0.65 12.01 -19.80
N ARG A 82 -0.17 13.27 -19.93
CA ARG A 82 1.13 13.69 -19.36
C ARG A 82 1.18 13.52 -17.84
N TRP A 83 0.10 13.80 -17.13
CA TRP A 83 0.05 13.64 -15.68
C TRP A 83 0.07 12.16 -15.26
N LEU A 84 -0.63 11.26 -15.97
CA LEU A 84 -0.59 9.83 -15.72
C LEU A 84 0.80 9.25 -16.04
N GLU A 85 1.44 9.70 -17.11
CA GLU A 85 2.81 9.36 -17.47
C GLU A 85 3.80 9.80 -16.39
N HIS A 86 3.68 11.04 -15.88
CA HIS A 86 4.47 11.52 -14.74
C HIS A 86 4.30 10.62 -13.51
N HIS A 87 3.07 10.16 -13.22
CA HIS A 87 2.81 9.20 -12.13
C HIS A 87 3.41 7.83 -12.40
N GLU A 88 3.45 7.38 -13.64
CA GLU A 88 4.02 6.08 -14.04
C GLU A 88 5.55 6.09 -13.99
N HIS A 89 6.19 7.08 -14.59
CA HIS A 89 7.65 7.10 -14.80
C HIS A 89 8.42 7.90 -13.74
N VAL A 90 7.92 9.06 -13.33
CA VAL A 90 8.64 9.93 -12.38
C VAL A 90 8.29 9.57 -10.94
N ARG A 91 6.99 9.52 -10.59
CA ARG A 91 6.56 9.23 -9.22
C ARG A 91 6.52 7.74 -8.88
N ARG A 92 6.60 6.89 -9.87
CA ARG A 92 6.52 5.42 -9.75
C ARG A 92 5.35 4.96 -8.87
N SER A 93 4.19 5.60 -9.04
CA SER A 93 2.96 5.26 -8.32
C SER A 93 2.53 3.83 -8.65
N SER A 94 1.83 3.15 -7.73
CA SER A 94 1.37 1.78 -8.00
C SER A 94 0.44 1.73 -9.22
N LEU A 95 0.46 0.64 -9.99
CA LEU A 95 -0.43 0.46 -11.15
C LEU A 95 -1.91 0.59 -10.76
N GLN A 96 -2.28 0.15 -9.55
CA GLN A 96 -3.62 0.31 -9.02
C GLN A 96 -3.96 1.80 -8.76
N THR A 97 -3.01 2.60 -8.28
CA THR A 97 -3.20 4.05 -8.10
C THR A 97 -3.39 4.73 -9.45
N ILE A 98 -2.56 4.40 -10.45
CA ILE A 98 -2.66 4.95 -11.81
C ILE A 98 -4.02 4.57 -12.43
N SER A 99 -4.45 3.31 -12.29
CA SER A 99 -5.76 2.86 -12.76
C SER A 99 -6.92 3.64 -12.11
N ARG A 100 -6.84 3.88 -10.80
CA ARG A 100 -7.84 4.70 -10.08
C ARG A 100 -7.84 6.16 -10.53
N TYR A 101 -6.67 6.75 -10.75
CA TYR A 101 -6.54 8.11 -11.27
C TYR A 101 -7.09 8.23 -12.69
N ARG A 102 -6.80 7.24 -13.54
CA ARG A 102 -7.36 7.16 -14.89
C ARG A 102 -8.90 7.10 -14.86
N ALA A 103 -9.47 6.26 -13.99
CA ALA A 103 -10.92 6.15 -13.83
C ALA A 103 -11.54 7.45 -13.27
N ALA A 104 -10.91 8.09 -12.29
CA ALA A 104 -11.39 9.34 -11.71
C ALA A 104 -11.36 10.49 -12.72
N THR A 105 -10.26 10.66 -13.45
CA THR A 105 -10.12 11.71 -14.46
C THR A 105 -10.94 11.44 -15.73
N GLN A 106 -11.38 10.20 -15.97
CA GLN A 106 -12.31 9.88 -17.04
C GLN A 106 -13.65 10.60 -16.86
N HIS A 107 -14.12 10.75 -15.62
CA HIS A 107 -15.34 11.53 -15.35
C HIS A 107 -15.20 13.00 -15.77
N LEU A 108 -14.01 13.58 -15.60
CA LEU A 108 -13.73 14.96 -16.08
C LEU A 108 -13.73 15.02 -17.60
N LEU A 109 -13.11 14.06 -18.28
CA LEU A 109 -13.13 14.00 -19.75
C LEU A 109 -14.55 13.84 -20.29
N ASP A 110 -15.36 12.96 -19.67
CA ASP A 110 -16.76 12.77 -20.06
C ASP A 110 -17.56 14.07 -19.89
N PHE A 111 -17.36 14.79 -18.78
CA PHE A 111 -18.00 16.09 -18.54
C PHE A 111 -17.61 17.12 -19.57
N VAL A 112 -16.32 17.25 -19.87
CA VAL A 112 -15.80 18.21 -20.86
C VAL A 112 -16.30 17.87 -22.27
N ALA A 113 -16.40 16.59 -22.61
CA ALA A 113 -16.85 16.16 -23.93
C ALA A 113 -18.38 16.34 -24.14
N GLN A 114 -19.18 16.07 -23.11
CA GLN A 114 -20.63 15.91 -23.23
C GLN A 114 -21.43 17.13 -22.73
N VAL A 115 -20.94 17.76 -21.66
CA VAL A 115 -21.72 18.81 -20.95
C VAL A 115 -21.16 20.22 -21.21
N ARG A 116 -19.83 20.35 -21.13
CA ARG A 116 -19.18 21.65 -21.25
C ARG A 116 -17.92 21.55 -22.12
N PRO A 117 -18.05 21.60 -23.46
CA PRO A 117 -16.91 21.53 -24.36
C PRO A 117 -15.89 22.65 -24.10
N LEU A 118 -14.68 22.24 -23.70
CA LEU A 118 -13.56 23.15 -23.46
C LEU A 118 -12.35 22.68 -24.25
N ARG A 119 -11.68 23.62 -24.94
CA ARG A 119 -10.53 23.29 -25.78
C ARG A 119 -9.24 23.16 -25.01
N ARG A 120 -9.07 23.94 -23.94
CA ARG A 120 -7.82 24.02 -23.15
C ARG A 120 -8.08 23.87 -21.67
N ALA A 121 -7.11 23.37 -20.94
CA ALA A 121 -7.18 23.30 -19.49
C ALA A 121 -7.33 24.69 -18.84
N SER A 122 -6.73 25.72 -19.43
CA SER A 122 -6.89 27.14 -19.01
C SER A 122 -8.31 27.68 -19.10
N ASP A 123 -9.17 27.05 -19.90
CA ASP A 123 -10.57 27.48 -20.07
C ASP A 123 -11.47 26.93 -18.95
N PHE A 124 -10.98 25.93 -18.19
CA PHE A 124 -11.70 25.35 -17.05
C PHE A 124 -11.63 26.30 -15.84
N ARG A 125 -12.77 26.89 -15.49
CA ARG A 125 -12.92 27.93 -14.45
C ARG A 125 -13.59 27.34 -13.19
N PRO A 126 -13.54 28.02 -12.03
CA PRO A 126 -14.24 27.60 -10.82
C PRO A 126 -15.74 27.26 -11.03
N VAL A 127 -16.46 28.04 -11.81
CA VAL A 127 -17.88 27.76 -12.14
C VAL A 127 -18.07 26.40 -12.80
N HIS A 128 -17.15 25.99 -13.67
CA HIS A 128 -17.20 24.64 -14.29
C HIS A 128 -16.91 23.54 -13.27
N GLY A 129 -16.13 23.82 -12.23
CA GLY A 129 -15.92 22.91 -11.11
C GLY A 129 -17.21 22.62 -10.34
N GLU A 130 -18.02 23.66 -10.06
CA GLU A 130 -19.33 23.49 -9.43
C GLU A 130 -20.32 22.73 -10.33
N GLU A 131 -20.35 23.05 -11.64
CA GLU A 131 -21.13 22.29 -12.61
C GLU A 131 -20.72 20.82 -12.66
N PHE A 132 -19.41 20.54 -12.56
CA PHE A 132 -18.88 19.18 -12.52
C PHE A 132 -19.33 18.44 -11.26
N VAL A 133 -19.39 19.09 -10.09
CA VAL A 133 -19.95 18.47 -8.87
C VAL A 133 -21.41 18.06 -9.09
N ARG A 134 -22.24 18.95 -9.68
CA ARG A 134 -23.65 18.64 -10.00
C ARG A 134 -23.77 17.46 -10.96
N TYR A 135 -22.92 17.45 -12.01
CA TYR A 135 -22.83 16.33 -12.96
C TYR A 135 -22.48 15.01 -12.26
N LEU A 136 -21.49 14.99 -11.36
CA LEU A 136 -21.10 13.78 -10.63
C LEU A 136 -22.23 13.27 -9.73
N ARG A 137 -22.98 14.16 -9.07
CA ARG A 137 -24.11 13.78 -8.21
C ARG A 137 -25.27 13.16 -9.00
N SER A 138 -25.51 13.59 -10.24
CA SER A 138 -26.56 13.04 -11.11
C SER A 138 -26.13 11.79 -11.87
N LYS A 139 -24.81 11.52 -11.98
CA LYS A 139 -24.28 10.43 -12.81
C LYS A 139 -24.53 9.06 -12.19
N ARG A 140 -25.10 8.14 -12.98
CA ARG A 140 -25.26 6.73 -12.60
C ARG A 140 -24.15 5.90 -13.20
N VAL A 141 -23.46 5.12 -12.37
CA VAL A 141 -22.32 4.30 -12.75
C VAL A 141 -22.53 2.83 -12.36
N ALA A 142 -21.98 1.92 -13.16
CA ALA A 142 -21.90 0.51 -12.81
C ALA A 142 -20.76 0.30 -11.80
N PRO A 143 -21.00 -0.30 -10.63
CA PRO A 143 -19.94 -0.60 -9.67
C PRO A 143 -18.81 -1.41 -10.31
N ASN A 144 -17.56 -0.95 -10.11
CA ASN A 144 -16.35 -1.59 -10.67
C ASN A 144 -16.34 -1.75 -12.21
N GLY A 145 -17.17 -0.99 -12.94
CA GLY A 145 -17.26 -1.06 -14.40
C GLY A 145 -17.88 -2.34 -14.96
N HIS A 146 -18.53 -3.17 -14.14
CA HIS A 146 -19.18 -4.39 -14.61
C HIS A 146 -20.43 -4.07 -15.43
N ALA A 147 -20.49 -4.54 -16.68
CA ALA A 147 -21.59 -4.26 -17.61
C ALA A 147 -22.96 -4.71 -17.07
N HIS A 148 -23.02 -5.82 -16.35
CA HIS A 148 -24.26 -6.39 -15.79
C HIS A 148 -24.59 -5.87 -14.39
N ALA A 149 -23.77 -4.98 -13.79
CA ALA A 149 -24.07 -4.45 -12.48
C ALA A 149 -25.17 -3.38 -12.56
N ARG A 150 -26.12 -3.43 -11.61
CA ARG A 150 -27.16 -2.38 -11.51
C ARG A 150 -26.49 -1.01 -11.31
N LYS A 151 -26.75 -0.10 -12.22
CA LYS A 151 -26.24 1.28 -12.15
C LYS A 151 -26.79 1.98 -10.92
N ARG A 152 -25.94 2.69 -10.21
CA ARG A 152 -26.27 3.50 -9.03
C ARG A 152 -25.59 4.86 -9.12
N THR A 153 -26.05 5.84 -8.34
CA THR A 153 -25.38 7.12 -8.16
C THR A 153 -23.98 6.91 -7.55
N LEU A 154 -23.08 7.83 -7.85
CA LEU A 154 -21.78 7.87 -7.19
C LEU A 154 -21.97 8.11 -5.69
N ARG A 155 -21.17 7.48 -4.86
CA ARG A 155 -21.12 7.76 -3.44
C ARG A 155 -20.36 9.05 -3.18
N ASP A 156 -20.72 9.77 -2.11
CA ASP A 156 -20.06 11.03 -1.74
C ASP A 156 -18.55 10.89 -1.57
N CYS A 157 -18.08 9.81 -0.91
CA CYS A 157 -16.66 9.53 -0.83
C CYS A 157 -16.00 9.29 -2.20
N GLY A 158 -16.74 8.76 -3.18
CA GLY A 158 -16.30 8.60 -4.56
C GLY A 158 -16.21 9.95 -5.29
N ILE A 159 -17.22 10.79 -5.13
CA ILE A 159 -17.25 12.16 -5.67
C ILE A 159 -16.06 12.96 -5.12
N ARG A 160 -15.88 12.95 -3.80
CA ARG A 160 -14.74 13.62 -3.15
C ARG A 160 -13.40 13.14 -3.70
N PHE A 161 -13.20 11.83 -3.84
CA PHE A 161 -11.97 11.27 -4.43
C PHE A 161 -11.75 11.73 -5.89
N ILE A 162 -12.81 11.81 -6.71
CA ILE A 162 -12.73 12.30 -8.09
C ILE A 162 -12.29 13.77 -8.10
N LEU A 163 -12.90 14.60 -7.28
CA LEU A 163 -12.57 16.03 -7.18
C LEU A 163 -11.15 16.27 -6.67
N GLU A 164 -10.72 15.55 -5.61
CA GLU A 164 -9.35 15.61 -5.10
C GLU A 164 -8.33 15.19 -6.18
N THR A 165 -8.65 14.15 -6.96
CA THR A 165 -7.81 13.70 -8.07
C THR A 165 -7.71 14.76 -9.16
N CYS A 166 -8.84 15.38 -9.56
CA CYS A 166 -8.86 16.46 -10.54
C CYS A 166 -8.13 17.71 -10.02
N SER A 167 -8.29 18.04 -8.74
CA SER A 167 -7.52 19.13 -8.11
C SER A 167 -6.01 18.87 -8.18
N THR A 168 -5.57 17.62 -7.93
CA THR A 168 -4.15 17.24 -8.06
C THR A 168 -3.66 17.33 -9.50
N LEU A 169 -4.49 16.99 -10.49
CA LEU A 169 -4.20 17.15 -11.91
C LEU A 169 -3.97 18.63 -12.28
N PHE A 170 -4.83 19.54 -11.80
CA PHE A 170 -4.68 20.97 -12.06
C PHE A 170 -3.52 21.61 -11.28
N ASN A 171 -3.18 21.10 -10.09
CA ASN A 171 -1.94 21.48 -9.39
C ASN A 171 -0.69 21.08 -10.20
N TYR A 172 -0.72 19.91 -10.86
CA TYR A 172 0.34 19.51 -11.78
C TYR A 172 0.42 20.47 -12.96
N ALA A 173 -0.74 20.85 -13.56
CA ALA A 173 -0.79 21.79 -14.66
C ALA A 173 -0.18 23.17 -14.28
N GLN A 174 -0.43 23.68 -13.08
CA GLN A 174 0.18 24.92 -12.57
C GLN A 174 1.70 24.79 -12.45
N ARG A 175 2.20 23.72 -11.80
CA ARG A 175 3.64 23.50 -11.58
C ARG A 175 4.42 23.36 -12.88
N HIS A 176 3.80 22.75 -13.90
CA HIS A 176 4.40 22.55 -15.23
C HIS A 176 4.07 23.66 -16.23
N ARG A 177 3.55 24.80 -15.74
CA ARG A 177 3.22 25.97 -16.56
C ARG A 177 2.26 25.68 -17.74
N HIS A 178 1.32 24.78 -17.54
CA HIS A 178 0.22 24.53 -18.49
C HIS A 178 -1.01 25.41 -18.24
N LEU A 179 -1.01 26.13 -17.13
CA LEU A 179 -2.01 27.17 -16.80
C LEU A 179 -1.32 28.52 -16.69
N PRO A 180 -2.04 29.62 -16.96
CA PRO A 180 -1.52 30.95 -16.71
C PRO A 180 -1.10 31.11 -15.25
N PRO A 181 0.05 31.72 -14.93
CA PRO A 181 0.60 31.77 -13.58
C PRO A 181 -0.29 32.54 -12.58
N TYR A 182 -1.17 33.41 -13.07
CA TYR A 182 -2.12 34.17 -12.25
C TYR A 182 -3.49 33.48 -12.10
N VAL A 183 -3.68 32.29 -12.65
CA VAL A 183 -4.91 31.52 -12.53
C VAL A 183 -4.75 30.47 -11.45
N GLU A 184 -5.59 30.57 -10.41
CA GLU A 184 -5.62 29.55 -9.37
C GLU A 184 -6.22 28.24 -9.87
N ASN A 185 -5.91 27.14 -9.15
CA ASN A 185 -6.53 25.85 -9.39
C ASN A 185 -8.07 25.97 -9.26
N PRO A 186 -8.84 25.69 -10.31
CA PRO A 186 -10.29 25.87 -10.33
C PRO A 186 -11.04 24.98 -9.32
N PHE A 187 -10.42 23.97 -8.78
CA PHE A 187 -11.01 23.11 -7.75
C PHE A 187 -10.77 23.63 -6.33
N ARG A 188 -9.94 24.67 -6.15
CA ARG A 188 -9.63 25.20 -4.82
C ARG A 188 -10.83 25.88 -4.17
N THR A 189 -11.66 26.56 -4.96
CA THR A 189 -12.86 27.26 -4.51
C THR A 189 -14.00 26.33 -4.10
N ILE A 190 -13.94 25.04 -4.49
CA ILE A 190 -15.01 24.07 -4.18
C ILE A 190 -14.96 23.64 -2.71
N GLU A 191 -13.87 23.92 -1.99
CA GLU A 191 -13.67 23.47 -0.60
C GLU A 191 -14.01 21.98 -0.43
N ILE A 192 -13.38 21.12 -1.24
CA ILE A 192 -13.68 19.68 -1.36
C ILE A 192 -13.76 18.99 0.02
N GLY A 193 -12.95 19.47 0.99
CA GLY A 193 -12.96 18.98 2.37
C GLY A 193 -14.29 19.17 3.10
N ARG A 194 -15.09 20.18 2.70
CA ARG A 194 -16.40 20.51 3.29
C ARG A 194 -17.58 19.82 2.59
N ILE A 195 -17.36 19.13 1.48
CA ILE A 195 -18.44 18.35 0.83
C ILE A 195 -18.88 17.26 1.83
N PRO A 196 -20.16 17.24 2.23
CA PRO A 196 -20.65 16.27 3.20
C PRO A 196 -20.54 14.85 2.63
N ILE A 197 -20.23 13.89 3.49
CA ILE A 197 -20.22 12.47 3.17
C ILE A 197 -21.36 11.82 3.97
N GLU A 198 -22.55 11.88 3.41
CA GLU A 198 -23.77 11.36 4.04
C GLU A 198 -23.85 9.85 3.99
N ASP A 199 -23.22 9.21 2.99
CA ASP A 199 -23.19 7.77 2.79
C ASP A 199 -21.95 7.09 3.44
N ALA A 200 -21.29 7.75 4.38
CA ALA A 200 -20.14 7.19 5.08
C ALA A 200 -20.55 5.99 5.92
N LYS A 201 -19.91 4.85 5.66
CA LYS A 201 -20.06 3.70 6.54
C LYS A 201 -19.21 3.91 7.80
N PRO A 202 -19.78 3.70 9.00
CA PRO A 202 -18.99 3.78 10.22
C PRO A 202 -17.85 2.76 10.21
N VAL A 203 -16.76 3.10 10.87
CA VAL A 203 -15.69 2.14 11.14
C VAL A 203 -16.20 1.20 12.24
N VAL A 204 -16.30 -0.08 11.91
CA VAL A 204 -16.74 -1.11 12.84
C VAL A 204 -15.52 -1.87 13.34
N ALA A 205 -15.37 -1.97 14.67
CA ALA A 205 -14.55 -2.97 15.33
C ALA A 205 -15.48 -4.05 15.88
N PHE A 206 -15.08 -5.31 15.84
CA PHE A 206 -15.87 -6.39 16.42
C PHE A 206 -15.89 -6.28 17.94
N THR A 207 -17.04 -6.51 18.53
CA THR A 207 -17.14 -6.81 19.96
C THR A 207 -16.54 -8.19 20.25
N ALA A 208 -16.25 -8.50 21.51
CA ALA A 208 -15.73 -9.82 21.90
C ALA A 208 -16.70 -10.95 21.49
N ASP A 209 -18.01 -10.72 21.60
CA ASP A 209 -19.02 -11.70 21.18
C ASP A 209 -19.07 -11.87 19.65
N GLN A 210 -19.00 -10.78 18.89
CA GLN A 210 -18.93 -10.86 17.43
C GLN A 210 -17.66 -11.58 16.96
N GLU A 211 -16.50 -11.32 17.61
CA GLU A 211 -15.26 -12.01 17.31
C GLU A 211 -15.36 -13.51 17.62
N ARG A 212 -15.93 -13.88 18.76
CA ARG A 212 -16.16 -15.26 19.14
C ARG A 212 -17.03 -15.96 18.08
N ARG A 213 -18.24 -15.44 17.80
CA ARG A 213 -19.15 -16.01 16.80
C ARG A 213 -18.51 -16.09 15.41
N PHE A 214 -17.72 -15.09 15.04
CA PHE A 214 -17.03 -15.07 13.74
C PHE A 214 -16.00 -16.20 13.64
N LEU A 215 -15.19 -16.42 14.66
CA LEU A 215 -14.18 -17.48 14.68
C LEU A 215 -14.80 -18.86 14.78
N GLU A 216 -15.86 -19.03 15.57
CA GLU A 216 -16.63 -20.28 15.70
C GLU A 216 -17.36 -20.67 14.40
N ALA A 217 -17.75 -19.71 13.58
CA ALA A 217 -18.36 -19.94 12.27
C ALA A 217 -17.37 -20.34 11.18
N CYS A 218 -16.05 -20.23 11.42
CA CYS A 218 -15.03 -20.60 10.46
C CYS A 218 -14.94 -22.11 10.30
N ASP A 219 -14.80 -22.57 9.05
CA ASP A 219 -14.36 -23.94 8.78
C ASP A 219 -12.84 -24.10 8.98
N ASP A 220 -12.32 -25.32 8.82
CA ASP A 220 -10.92 -25.67 9.08
C ASP A 220 -9.92 -24.93 8.20
N TRP A 221 -10.31 -24.58 6.99
CA TRP A 221 -9.46 -23.78 6.10
C TRP A 221 -9.53 -22.28 6.42
N GLN A 222 -10.70 -21.78 6.82
CA GLN A 222 -10.92 -20.37 7.16
C GLN A 222 -10.30 -20.00 8.50
N PHE A 223 -10.41 -20.89 9.48
CA PHE A 223 -10.03 -20.60 10.87
C PHE A 223 -8.58 -20.11 11.03
N PRO A 224 -7.56 -20.80 10.50
CA PRO A 224 -6.16 -20.35 10.62
C PRO A 224 -5.92 -18.97 9.96
N ILE A 225 -6.58 -18.72 8.84
CA ILE A 225 -6.47 -17.47 8.08
C ILE A 225 -7.01 -16.30 8.91
N PHE A 226 -8.22 -16.44 9.40
CA PHE A 226 -8.90 -15.36 10.12
C PHE A 226 -8.37 -15.17 11.53
N LEU A 227 -8.01 -16.25 12.22
CA LEU A 227 -7.35 -16.17 13.52
C LEU A 227 -6.01 -15.39 13.40
N THR A 228 -5.21 -15.69 12.38
CA THR A 228 -3.95 -14.95 12.15
C THR A 228 -4.23 -13.46 11.90
N LEU A 229 -5.26 -13.10 11.11
CA LEU A 229 -5.64 -11.69 10.91
C LEU A 229 -6.09 -11.02 12.21
N VAL A 230 -6.85 -11.73 13.05
CA VAL A 230 -7.33 -11.24 14.34
C VAL A 230 -6.20 -11.00 15.32
N MET A 231 -5.24 -11.92 15.41
CA MET A 231 -4.16 -11.90 16.41
C MET A 231 -2.92 -11.09 15.98
N THR A 232 -2.78 -10.75 14.69
CA THR A 232 -1.61 -10.02 14.18
C THR A 232 -1.93 -8.67 13.58
N GLY A 233 -3.20 -8.39 13.30
CA GLY A 233 -3.63 -7.17 12.63
C GLY A 233 -3.07 -7.01 11.21
N LEU A 234 -2.62 -8.07 10.55
CA LEU A 234 -2.14 -8.04 9.18
C LEU A 234 -3.19 -7.49 8.20
N ARG A 235 -2.74 -6.84 7.14
CA ARG A 235 -3.60 -6.57 6.00
C ARG A 235 -3.82 -7.88 5.20
N PRO A 236 -4.99 -8.10 4.60
CA PRO A 236 -5.21 -9.32 3.78
C PRO A 236 -4.13 -9.55 2.73
N GLY A 237 -3.63 -8.47 2.09
CA GLY A 237 -2.53 -8.58 1.12
C GLY A 237 -1.20 -8.98 1.74
N GLU A 238 -0.93 -8.63 2.99
CA GLU A 238 0.27 -9.06 3.71
C GLU A 238 0.17 -10.56 4.05
N LEU A 239 -0.93 -10.99 4.63
CA LEU A 239 -1.19 -12.39 4.96
C LEU A 239 -1.04 -13.31 3.74
N THR A 240 -1.61 -12.93 2.58
CA THR A 240 -1.61 -13.76 1.38
C THR A 240 -0.25 -13.86 0.67
N HIS A 241 0.74 -13.07 1.10
CA HIS A 241 2.09 -13.06 0.55
C HIS A 241 3.17 -13.47 1.58
N LEU A 242 2.75 -14.11 2.69
CA LEU A 242 3.68 -14.75 3.62
C LEU A 242 4.26 -16.02 3.00
N LEU A 243 5.58 -16.17 3.03
CA LEU A 243 6.33 -17.30 2.49
C LEU A 243 7.12 -18.02 3.59
N LEU A 244 7.14 -19.34 3.50
CA LEU A 244 8.01 -20.19 4.28
C LEU A 244 9.39 -20.31 3.59
N PRO A 245 10.48 -20.43 4.37
CA PRO A 245 10.57 -20.20 5.81
C PRO A 245 10.73 -18.73 6.20
N ASP A 246 10.93 -17.83 5.24
CA ASP A 246 11.47 -16.46 5.41
C ASP A 246 10.61 -15.54 6.29
N ASP A 247 9.28 -15.72 6.26
CA ASP A 247 8.35 -14.80 6.93
C ASP A 247 7.78 -15.38 8.25
N LEU A 248 8.20 -16.57 8.67
CA LEU A 248 7.64 -17.22 9.84
C LEU A 248 8.69 -18.01 10.60
N ASP A 249 8.97 -17.58 11.81
CA ASP A 249 9.78 -18.31 12.79
C ASP A 249 8.86 -18.85 13.89
N LEU A 250 8.61 -20.15 13.86
CA LEU A 250 7.79 -20.83 14.87
C LEU A 250 8.60 -21.31 16.08
N VAL A 251 9.95 -21.26 16.05
CA VAL A 251 10.79 -21.58 17.19
C VAL A 251 10.72 -20.45 18.20
N ASP A 252 11.06 -19.25 17.75
CA ASP A 252 11.07 -18.07 18.59
C ASP A 252 9.72 -17.29 18.57
N GLY A 253 8.75 -17.76 17.79
CA GLY A 253 7.40 -17.20 17.72
C GLY A 253 7.38 -15.79 17.12
N TRP A 254 7.89 -15.64 15.89
CA TRP A 254 7.89 -14.38 15.16
C TRP A 254 7.27 -14.53 13.78
N LEU A 255 6.56 -13.47 13.36
CA LEU A 255 6.07 -13.29 12.00
C LEU A 255 6.70 -12.03 11.40
N PHE A 256 7.33 -12.19 10.24
CA PHE A 256 8.04 -11.14 9.54
C PHE A 256 7.23 -10.65 8.34
N VAL A 257 6.91 -9.37 8.31
CA VAL A 257 6.23 -8.75 7.17
C VAL A 257 7.29 -8.05 6.33
N ARG A 258 7.69 -8.67 5.22
CA ARG A 258 8.80 -8.24 4.36
C ARG A 258 8.34 -7.90 2.96
N ASN A 259 8.99 -6.91 2.35
CA ASN A 259 8.82 -6.60 0.93
C ASN A 259 9.46 -7.70 0.06
N LYS A 260 8.82 -8.01 -1.05
CA LYS A 260 9.28 -9.02 -2.03
C LYS A 260 9.27 -8.42 -3.44
N PRO A 261 10.07 -7.35 -3.69
CA PRO A 261 10.06 -6.65 -4.97
C PRO A 261 10.42 -7.56 -6.14
N ASN A 262 11.32 -8.54 -5.94
CA ASN A 262 11.70 -9.51 -6.95
C ASN A 262 10.58 -10.48 -7.33
N LEU A 263 9.60 -10.68 -6.43
CA LEU A 263 8.39 -11.45 -6.69
C LEU A 263 7.18 -10.56 -7.06
N GLY A 264 7.42 -9.29 -7.36
CA GLY A 264 6.40 -8.34 -7.79
C GLY A 264 5.40 -7.92 -6.71
N TRP A 265 5.77 -8.06 -5.41
CA TRP A 265 4.93 -7.66 -4.31
C TRP A 265 5.62 -6.71 -3.33
N GLN A 266 4.88 -5.73 -2.84
CA GLN A 266 5.36 -4.77 -1.85
C GLN A 266 4.25 -4.42 -0.86
N ILE A 267 4.63 -4.19 0.40
CA ILE A 267 3.75 -3.66 1.44
C ILE A 267 3.25 -2.28 1.01
N LYS A 268 1.96 -1.99 1.23
CA LYS A 268 1.33 -0.72 0.82
C LYS A 268 2.08 0.52 1.34
N THR A 269 2.60 0.46 2.56
CA THR A 269 3.37 1.53 3.21
C THR A 269 4.88 1.35 3.03
N ARG A 270 5.33 0.25 2.43
CA ARG A 270 6.73 -0.21 2.33
C ARG A 270 7.43 -0.45 3.68
N ASN A 271 6.74 -0.28 4.79
CA ASN A 271 7.28 -0.49 6.13
C ASN A 271 7.25 -1.98 6.47
N GLU A 272 8.42 -2.55 6.61
CA GLU A 272 8.65 -3.89 7.12
C GLU A 272 8.48 -3.88 8.64
N ARG A 273 8.12 -5.03 9.21
CA ARG A 273 7.95 -5.16 10.65
C ARG A 273 7.95 -6.59 11.12
N ASP A 274 8.22 -6.75 12.40
CA ASP A 274 8.24 -8.02 13.12
C ASP A 274 7.11 -8.02 14.14
N ILE A 275 6.31 -9.08 14.10
CA ILE A 275 5.14 -9.26 14.97
C ILE A 275 5.39 -10.51 15.82
N PRO A 276 5.45 -10.39 17.15
CA PRO A 276 5.54 -11.56 18.01
C PRO A 276 4.23 -12.33 17.98
N LEU A 277 4.31 -13.64 17.98
CA LEU A 277 3.17 -14.54 17.97
C LEU A 277 2.89 -15.05 19.38
N LEU A 278 1.59 -15.15 19.74
CA LEU A 278 1.18 -15.83 20.95
C LEU A 278 1.39 -17.36 20.79
N PRO A 279 1.68 -18.09 21.89
CA PRO A 279 1.87 -19.54 21.85
C PRO A 279 0.72 -20.29 21.14
N GLU A 280 -0.50 -19.89 21.39
CA GLU A 280 -1.70 -20.49 20.78
C GLU A 280 -1.73 -20.37 19.25
N LEU A 281 -1.22 -19.26 18.73
CA LEU A 281 -1.11 -19.06 17.28
C LEU A 281 0.08 -19.82 16.70
N VAL A 282 1.19 -19.91 17.44
CA VAL A 282 2.36 -20.71 17.05
C VAL A 282 1.97 -22.18 16.94
N ASP A 283 1.29 -22.74 17.94
CA ASP A 283 0.88 -24.15 17.96
C ASP A 283 -0.14 -24.45 16.84
N LEU A 284 -1.09 -23.55 16.62
CA LEU A 284 -2.02 -23.67 15.50
C LEU A 284 -1.29 -23.65 14.16
N LEU A 285 -0.35 -22.73 13.95
CA LEU A 285 0.40 -22.66 12.70
C LEU A 285 1.30 -23.90 12.51
N ARG A 286 1.92 -24.44 13.56
CA ARG A 286 2.64 -25.70 13.51
C ARG A 286 1.74 -26.85 13.07
N PHE A 287 0.56 -26.95 13.66
CA PHE A 287 -0.43 -27.97 13.30
C PHE A 287 -0.86 -27.87 11.82
N VAL A 288 -1.22 -26.66 11.37
CA VAL A 288 -1.72 -26.43 9.99
C VAL A 288 -0.63 -26.60 8.94
N LEU A 289 0.60 -26.22 9.27
CA LEU A 289 1.73 -26.33 8.36
C LEU A 289 2.24 -27.78 8.27
N GLY A 290 2.19 -28.55 9.37
CA GLY A 290 2.78 -29.88 9.43
C GLY A 290 4.25 -29.84 9.00
N ASP A 291 4.61 -30.73 8.07
CA ASP A 291 5.98 -30.84 7.54
C ASP A 291 6.33 -29.84 6.43
N ARG A 292 5.44 -28.91 6.10
CA ARG A 292 5.72 -27.95 5.04
C ARG A 292 6.85 -27.00 5.42
N ARG A 293 7.86 -26.89 4.54
CA ARG A 293 9.04 -26.03 4.72
C ARG A 293 9.14 -24.90 3.70
N ASP A 294 8.27 -24.88 2.70
CA ASP A 294 8.31 -23.94 1.58
C ASP A 294 6.91 -23.47 1.13
N GLY A 295 6.90 -22.48 0.25
CA GLY A 295 5.71 -21.93 -0.37
C GLY A 295 4.92 -20.98 0.54
N PRO A 296 3.69 -20.62 0.14
CA PRO A 296 2.87 -19.69 0.91
C PRO A 296 2.41 -20.32 2.22
N VAL A 297 2.45 -19.52 3.30
CA VAL A 297 1.93 -19.95 4.62
C VAL A 297 0.48 -20.41 4.48
N PHE A 298 -0.35 -19.58 3.83
CA PHE A 298 -1.76 -19.88 3.57
C PHE A 298 -1.98 -20.17 2.09
N ARG A 299 -2.55 -21.34 1.79
CA ARG A 299 -2.81 -21.81 0.44
C ARG A 299 -4.28 -21.74 0.06
N GLN A 300 -4.55 -21.72 -1.24
CA GLN A 300 -5.90 -21.81 -1.78
C GLN A 300 -6.61 -23.07 -1.26
N ARG A 301 -7.93 -22.99 -1.00
CA ARG A 301 -8.74 -24.11 -0.49
C ARG A 301 -8.54 -25.42 -1.28
N ARG A 302 -8.45 -25.33 -2.61
CA ARG A 302 -8.21 -26.50 -3.47
C ARG A 302 -6.88 -27.23 -3.18
N CYS A 303 -5.91 -26.56 -2.54
CA CYS A 303 -4.65 -27.19 -2.14
C CYS A 303 -4.75 -27.97 -0.83
N CYS A 304 -5.93 -28.01 -0.18
CA CYS A 304 -6.22 -28.88 0.96
C CYS A 304 -6.66 -30.29 0.53
N GLY A 305 -6.97 -30.51 -0.77
CA GLY A 305 -7.21 -31.81 -1.38
C GLY A 305 -6.04 -32.20 -2.28
N ASP A 306 -6.31 -32.97 -3.31
CA ASP A 306 -5.32 -33.59 -4.22
C ASP A 306 -4.62 -32.60 -5.18
N TYR A 307 -5.07 -31.35 -5.22
CA TYR A 307 -4.46 -30.36 -6.10
C TYR A 307 -3.07 -29.93 -5.65
N VAL A 308 -2.08 -30.24 -6.47
CA VAL A 308 -0.67 -29.84 -6.27
C VAL A 308 -0.39 -28.57 -7.09
N PRO A 309 -0.01 -27.45 -6.45
CA PRO A 309 0.39 -26.26 -7.17
C PRO A 309 1.62 -26.50 -8.06
N PRO A 310 1.66 -25.94 -9.30
CA PRO A 310 2.80 -26.14 -10.23
C PRO A 310 4.16 -25.74 -9.67
N LEU A 311 4.22 -24.75 -8.76
CA LEU A 311 5.45 -24.26 -8.15
C LEU A 311 5.65 -24.76 -6.70
N ARG A 312 5.04 -25.91 -6.33
CA ARG A 312 5.30 -26.55 -5.03
C ARG A 312 6.79 -26.90 -4.91
N GLY A 313 7.36 -26.71 -3.72
CA GLY A 313 8.77 -27.04 -3.45
C GLY A 313 9.78 -25.99 -3.93
N HIS A 314 9.31 -24.86 -4.47
CA HIS A 314 10.19 -23.78 -4.88
C HIS A 314 10.57 -22.89 -3.71
N THR A 315 11.88 -22.75 -3.50
CA THR A 315 12.46 -21.80 -2.55
C THR A 315 12.29 -20.36 -3.08
N ARG A 316 12.46 -19.36 -2.23
CA ARG A 316 12.42 -17.96 -2.65
C ARG A 316 13.36 -17.66 -3.82
N ARG A 317 14.58 -18.19 -3.79
CA ARG A 317 15.58 -18.00 -4.87
C ARG A 317 15.10 -18.57 -6.21
N THR A 318 14.53 -19.77 -6.19
CA THR A 318 13.99 -20.40 -7.41
C THR A 318 12.75 -19.67 -7.92
N LEU A 319 11.92 -19.11 -7.04
CA LEU A 319 10.78 -18.27 -7.41
C LEU A 319 11.21 -16.94 -8.05
N GLU A 320 12.29 -16.32 -7.58
CA GLU A 320 12.85 -15.11 -8.19
C GLU A 320 13.39 -15.38 -9.60
N SER A 321 14.05 -16.53 -9.80
CA SER A 321 14.48 -16.99 -11.12
C SER A 321 13.29 -17.25 -12.06
N GLU A 322 12.26 -17.92 -11.54
CA GLU A 322 11.02 -18.17 -12.29
C GLU A 322 10.29 -16.87 -12.64
N MET A 323 10.27 -15.91 -11.73
CA MET A 323 9.71 -14.58 -11.99
C MET A 323 10.43 -13.89 -13.16
N THR A 324 11.75 -13.94 -13.17
CA THR A 324 12.57 -13.37 -14.26
C THR A 324 12.28 -14.07 -15.58
N ARG A 325 12.12 -15.39 -15.60
CA ARG A 325 11.77 -16.18 -16.80
C ARG A 325 10.40 -15.83 -17.35
N ARG A 326 9.43 -15.48 -16.49
CA ARG A 326 8.05 -15.13 -16.90
C ARG A 326 7.91 -13.72 -17.46
N ILE A 327 8.88 -12.85 -17.24
CA ILE A 327 8.86 -11.51 -17.82
C ILE A 327 9.39 -11.61 -19.25
N PRO A 328 8.55 -11.37 -20.28
CA PRO A 328 9.03 -11.33 -21.66
C PRO A 328 10.14 -10.28 -21.79
N ARG A 329 11.18 -10.58 -22.55
CA ARG A 329 12.17 -9.59 -22.95
C ARG A 329 11.43 -8.54 -23.80
N ALA A 330 11.18 -7.37 -23.22
CA ALA A 330 10.57 -6.27 -23.95
C ALA A 330 11.62 -5.59 -24.81
N ASP A 331 11.26 -5.26 -26.05
CA ASP A 331 12.06 -4.34 -26.87
C ASP A 331 12.20 -3.00 -26.14
N ALA A 332 13.38 -2.38 -26.27
CA ALA A 332 13.79 -1.20 -25.49
C ALA A 332 12.87 0.03 -25.58
N SER A 333 11.83 -0.01 -26.40
CA SER A 333 10.87 1.10 -26.60
C SER A 333 9.66 1.12 -25.64
N ALA A 334 9.58 0.21 -24.66
CA ALA A 334 8.33 -0.03 -23.91
C ALA A 334 8.50 -0.09 -22.38
N GLU A 335 9.14 0.91 -21.77
CA GLU A 335 9.34 0.99 -20.29
C GLU A 335 8.03 0.86 -19.48
N GLY A 336 6.96 1.49 -19.95
CA GLY A 336 5.61 1.36 -19.35
C GLY A 336 4.99 -0.03 -19.53
N SER A 337 5.43 -0.78 -20.54
CA SER A 337 5.01 -2.16 -20.80
C SER A 337 5.67 -3.14 -19.84
N GLU A 338 6.95 -2.99 -19.53
CA GLU A 338 7.71 -3.88 -18.63
C GLU A 338 7.07 -3.98 -17.24
N ARG A 339 6.66 -2.85 -16.68
CA ARG A 339 6.04 -2.81 -15.35
C ARG A 339 4.68 -3.53 -15.30
N LYS A 340 3.89 -3.42 -16.38
CA LYS A 340 2.62 -4.16 -16.53
C LYS A 340 2.87 -5.65 -16.74
N LEU A 341 3.86 -6.02 -17.54
CA LEU A 341 4.28 -7.40 -17.75
C LEU A 341 4.77 -8.04 -16.46
N ARG A 342 5.62 -7.34 -15.70
CA ARG A 342 6.08 -7.78 -14.38
C ARG A 342 4.91 -7.99 -13.40
N HIS A 343 3.94 -7.09 -13.39
CA HIS A 343 2.74 -7.25 -12.55
C HIS A 343 1.89 -8.45 -12.97
N ALA A 344 1.71 -8.69 -14.26
CA ALA A 344 1.00 -9.84 -14.79
C ALA A 344 1.75 -11.15 -14.46
N ALA A 345 3.07 -11.19 -14.66
CA ALA A 345 3.92 -12.31 -14.30
C ALA A 345 3.84 -12.63 -12.80
N ALA A 346 3.89 -11.62 -11.94
CA ALA A 346 3.73 -11.80 -10.49
C ALA A 346 2.37 -12.42 -10.15
N LYS A 347 1.29 -11.92 -10.74
CA LYS A 347 -0.06 -12.45 -10.49
C LYS A 347 -0.19 -13.93 -10.87
N THR A 348 0.46 -14.36 -11.96
CA THR A 348 0.48 -15.77 -12.37
C THR A 348 1.40 -16.60 -11.48
N LEU A 349 2.57 -16.09 -11.10
CA LEU A 349 3.51 -16.76 -10.20
C LEU A 349 2.85 -17.08 -8.84
N TRP A 350 2.24 -16.10 -8.18
CA TRP A 350 1.58 -16.30 -6.89
C TRP A 350 0.39 -17.27 -6.99
N ARG A 351 -0.36 -17.24 -8.10
CA ARG A 351 -1.43 -18.21 -8.37
C ARG A 351 -0.88 -19.65 -8.48
N ASP A 352 0.20 -19.83 -9.24
CA ASP A 352 0.80 -21.13 -9.54
C ASP A 352 1.59 -21.68 -8.34
N LEU A 353 1.99 -20.81 -7.41
CA LEU A 353 2.51 -21.17 -6.10
C LEU A 353 1.41 -21.66 -5.14
N GLY A 354 0.15 -21.45 -5.50
CA GLY A 354 -1.00 -21.81 -4.67
C GLY A 354 -1.38 -20.80 -3.60
N ALA A 355 -0.84 -19.57 -3.65
CA ALA A 355 -1.16 -18.51 -2.69
C ALA A 355 -2.63 -18.07 -2.79
N ILE A 356 -3.24 -17.74 -1.65
CA ILE A 356 -4.60 -17.21 -1.61
C ILE A 356 -4.61 -15.79 -2.21
N LYS A 357 -5.67 -15.44 -2.95
CA LYS A 357 -5.88 -14.07 -3.42
C LYS A 357 -6.57 -13.23 -2.33
N PRO A 358 -6.19 -11.95 -2.14
CA PRO A 358 -6.88 -11.06 -1.20
C PRO A 358 -8.40 -10.95 -1.42
N ASP A 359 -8.86 -11.04 -2.66
CA ASP A 359 -10.28 -11.01 -3.00
C ASP A 359 -11.04 -12.24 -2.47
N TRP A 360 -10.39 -13.41 -2.41
CA TRP A 360 -10.97 -14.60 -1.80
C TRP A 360 -11.10 -14.43 -0.29
N VAL A 361 -10.06 -13.92 0.39
CA VAL A 361 -10.14 -13.61 1.83
C VAL A 361 -11.32 -12.69 2.11
N ARG A 362 -11.55 -11.68 1.25
CA ARG A 362 -12.70 -10.79 1.36
C ARG A 362 -14.03 -11.51 1.14
N LYS A 363 -14.11 -12.39 0.15
CA LYS A 363 -15.34 -13.15 -0.16
C LYS A 363 -15.73 -14.05 1.01
N GLU A 364 -14.77 -14.80 1.55
CA GLU A 364 -14.99 -15.66 2.72
C GLU A 364 -15.38 -14.84 3.96
N PHE A 365 -14.69 -13.74 4.22
CA PHE A 365 -15.04 -12.81 5.29
C PHE A 365 -16.49 -12.33 5.19
N MET A 366 -16.94 -11.93 3.99
CA MET A 366 -18.32 -11.50 3.77
C MET A 366 -19.33 -12.64 3.92
N GLY A 367 -18.95 -13.88 3.65
CA GLY A 367 -19.78 -15.06 3.93
C GLY A 367 -19.98 -15.24 5.42
N LEU A 368 -18.89 -15.22 6.18
CA LEU A 368 -18.89 -15.36 7.64
C LEU A 368 -19.64 -14.23 8.34
N THR A 369 -19.43 -12.97 7.95
CA THR A 369 -20.14 -11.84 8.56
C THR A 369 -21.66 -11.92 8.35
N ARG A 370 -22.12 -12.42 7.19
CA ARG A 370 -23.55 -12.71 6.98
C ARG A 370 -24.05 -13.83 7.88
N ALA A 371 -23.27 -14.92 8.02
CA ALA A 371 -23.63 -16.06 8.85
C ALA A 371 -23.81 -15.67 10.33
N ILE A 372 -23.02 -14.72 10.83
CA ILE A 372 -23.15 -14.22 12.21
C ILE A 372 -24.13 -13.05 12.38
N GLY A 373 -24.93 -12.73 11.34
CA GLY A 373 -25.93 -11.65 11.41
C GLY A 373 -25.37 -10.22 11.29
N SER A 374 -24.17 -10.04 10.72
CA SER A 374 -23.53 -8.72 10.53
C SER A 374 -23.22 -8.44 9.05
N PRO A 375 -24.21 -8.47 8.12
CA PRO A 375 -23.99 -8.36 6.67
C PRO A 375 -23.48 -6.97 6.22
N GLU A 376 -23.62 -5.95 7.04
CA GLU A 376 -23.13 -4.59 6.80
C GLU A 376 -21.58 -4.52 6.87
N VAL A 377 -20.95 -5.46 7.58
CA VAL A 377 -19.50 -5.55 7.73
C VAL A 377 -18.91 -6.29 6.52
N THR A 378 -18.39 -5.54 5.54
CA THR A 378 -17.99 -6.10 4.23
C THR A 378 -16.49 -6.07 3.96
N ALA A 379 -15.69 -5.63 4.93
CA ALA A 379 -14.26 -5.42 4.72
C ALA A 379 -13.41 -6.13 5.79
N PRO A 380 -12.50 -7.04 5.42
CA PRO A 380 -11.62 -7.74 6.37
C PRO A 380 -10.73 -6.80 7.20
N LYS A 381 -10.56 -5.54 6.77
CA LYS A 381 -9.86 -4.53 7.58
C LYS A 381 -10.52 -4.28 8.95
N THR A 382 -11.78 -4.68 9.14
CA THR A 382 -12.48 -4.66 10.44
C THR A 382 -11.69 -5.44 11.49
N LEU A 383 -11.14 -6.61 11.14
CA LEU A 383 -10.29 -7.41 12.05
C LEU A 383 -9.05 -6.63 12.50
N ARG A 384 -8.45 -5.87 11.58
CA ARG A 384 -7.32 -5.00 11.90
C ARG A 384 -7.74 -3.78 12.74
N HIS A 385 -8.95 -3.26 12.55
CA HIS A 385 -9.49 -2.22 13.44
C HIS A 385 -9.71 -2.77 14.85
N SER A 386 -10.31 -3.97 14.98
CA SER A 386 -10.48 -4.65 16.27
C SER A 386 -9.13 -4.90 16.96
N PHE A 387 -8.10 -5.35 16.21
CA PHE A 387 -6.74 -5.49 16.72
C PHE A 387 -6.18 -4.16 17.25
N ALA A 388 -6.28 -3.08 16.46
CA ALA A 388 -5.80 -1.77 16.87
C ALA A 388 -6.54 -1.22 18.10
N THR A 389 -7.86 -1.44 18.18
CA THR A 389 -8.70 -1.07 19.34
C THR A 389 -8.26 -1.85 20.58
N SER A 390 -8.03 -3.17 20.47
CA SER A 390 -7.55 -3.98 21.59
C SER A 390 -6.19 -3.52 22.13
N LEU A 391 -5.29 -3.12 21.25
CA LEU A 391 -4.01 -2.53 21.68
C LEU A 391 -4.21 -1.19 22.40
N GLN A 392 -5.21 -0.39 21.97
CA GLN A 392 -5.55 0.87 22.62
C GLN A 392 -6.15 0.65 24.00
N ASP A 393 -7.11 -0.26 24.10
CA ASP A 393 -7.84 -0.59 25.35
C ASP A 393 -6.89 -1.18 26.41
N ALA A 394 -5.88 -1.92 25.97
CA ALA A 394 -4.83 -2.46 26.84
C ALA A 394 -3.68 -1.48 27.13
N ASN A 395 -3.82 -0.20 26.76
CA ASN A 395 -2.80 0.83 26.96
C ASN A 395 -1.40 0.45 26.42
N VAL A 396 -1.35 -0.28 25.30
CA VAL A 396 -0.08 -0.57 24.62
C VAL A 396 0.57 0.75 24.18
N ASP A 397 1.86 0.87 24.38
CA ASP A 397 2.62 2.06 24.00
C ASP A 397 2.33 2.51 22.56
N PRO A 398 2.06 3.79 22.28
CA PRO A 398 1.75 4.29 20.95
C PRO A 398 2.82 3.97 19.88
N LEU A 399 4.12 3.94 20.25
CA LEU A 399 5.19 3.54 19.33
C LEU A 399 5.07 2.07 18.95
N ILE A 400 4.87 1.20 19.94
CA ILE A 400 4.68 -0.23 19.73
C ILE A 400 3.45 -0.50 18.87
N ARG A 401 2.33 0.23 19.12
CA ARG A 401 1.14 0.14 18.27
C ARG A 401 1.45 0.52 16.82
N ASN A 402 2.17 1.60 16.59
CA ASN A 402 2.57 2.04 15.25
C ASN A 402 3.48 1.02 14.57
N GLU A 403 4.45 0.45 15.29
CA GLU A 403 5.32 -0.61 14.76
C GLU A 403 4.52 -1.85 14.37
N LEU A 404 3.69 -2.39 15.27
CA LEU A 404 2.84 -3.56 15.00
C LEU A 404 1.89 -3.33 13.83
N MET A 405 1.34 -2.12 13.71
CA MET A 405 0.47 -1.72 12.61
C MET A 405 1.23 -1.40 11.31
N GLY A 406 2.55 -1.24 11.33
CA GLY A 406 3.35 -0.83 10.19
C GLY A 406 2.98 0.58 9.69
N HIS A 407 2.78 1.49 10.63
CA HIS A 407 2.61 2.91 10.37
C HIS A 407 3.96 3.62 10.54
N SER A 408 4.27 4.56 9.65
CA SER A 408 5.48 5.39 9.83
C SER A 408 5.28 6.37 10.96
N PRO A 409 6.26 6.57 11.86
CA PRO A 409 6.17 7.53 12.95
C PRO A 409 5.90 8.98 12.51
N GLY A 410 6.25 9.33 11.26
CA GLY A 410 6.12 10.66 10.69
C GLY A 410 4.94 10.90 9.74
N CYS A 411 4.05 9.93 9.52
CA CYS A 411 2.99 10.00 8.50
C CYS A 411 1.58 10.05 9.09
N VAL A 412 1.30 10.96 9.99
CA VAL A 412 -0.10 11.31 10.30
C VAL A 412 -0.40 12.65 9.64
N SER A 413 -0.92 12.58 8.41
CA SER A 413 -1.49 13.75 7.74
C SER A 413 -2.63 14.29 8.59
N GLY A 414 -2.45 15.46 9.19
CA GLY A 414 -3.54 16.28 9.72
C GLY A 414 -3.75 16.31 11.24
N VAL A 415 -3.08 15.49 12.02
CA VAL A 415 -3.04 15.65 13.49
C VAL A 415 -1.59 15.68 13.91
N GLY A 416 -1.19 16.71 14.63
CA GLY A 416 0.20 16.96 15.00
C GLY A 416 0.92 15.70 15.46
N ASN A 417 2.13 15.53 14.95
CA ASN A 417 3.01 14.41 15.26
C ASN A 417 3.34 14.45 16.77
N THR A 418 2.49 13.81 17.60
CA THR A 418 2.58 13.85 19.07
C THR A 418 3.87 13.23 19.60
N LEU A 419 4.57 12.43 18.78
CA LEU A 419 5.82 11.77 19.17
C LEU A 419 7.07 12.43 18.59
N GLY A 420 6.93 13.32 17.60
CA GLY A 420 8.02 14.15 17.06
C GLY A 420 9.32 13.38 16.77
N MET A 421 10.44 14.03 17.11
CA MET A 421 11.79 13.46 16.99
C MET A 421 12.01 12.25 17.91
N THR A 422 11.30 12.16 19.04
CA THR A 422 11.41 11.03 19.98
C THR A 422 11.17 9.68 19.29
N ALA A 423 10.21 9.62 18.35
CA ALA A 423 9.92 8.41 17.59
C ALA A 423 11.08 7.94 16.71
N VAL A 424 12.01 8.82 16.33
CA VAL A 424 13.19 8.50 15.52
C VAL A 424 14.28 7.86 16.37
N TYR A 425 14.40 8.27 17.62
CA TYR A 425 15.45 7.81 18.53
C TYR A 425 15.04 6.66 19.45
N THR A 426 13.73 6.35 19.52
CA THR A 426 13.22 5.30 20.40
C THR A 426 13.08 3.98 19.65
N HIS A 427 13.80 2.96 20.08
CA HIS A 427 13.69 1.60 19.57
C HIS A 427 13.05 0.70 20.61
N THR A 428 12.02 -0.02 20.21
CA THR A 428 11.33 -0.95 21.10
C THR A 428 12.09 -2.28 21.20
N ARG A 429 12.38 -2.72 22.41
CA ARG A 429 12.97 -4.05 22.63
C ARG A 429 11.97 -5.16 22.28
N PRO A 430 12.40 -6.26 21.63
CA PRO A 430 11.53 -7.35 21.22
C PRO A 430 10.71 -7.94 22.37
N GLU A 431 11.29 -8.09 23.55
CA GLU A 431 10.63 -8.62 24.76
C GLU A 431 9.52 -7.69 25.24
N THR A 432 9.75 -6.39 25.21
CA THR A 432 8.74 -5.39 25.58
C THR A 432 7.57 -5.41 24.60
N LYS A 433 7.85 -5.51 23.29
CA LYS A 433 6.82 -5.64 22.24
C LYS A 433 5.99 -6.90 22.47
N ARG A 434 6.64 -8.05 22.73
CA ARG A 434 5.96 -9.32 22.99
C ARG A 434 5.07 -9.22 24.21
N ARG A 435 5.61 -8.78 25.35
CA ARG A 435 4.87 -8.66 26.62
C ARG A 435 3.63 -7.79 26.49
N GLN A 436 3.75 -6.61 25.84
CA GLN A 436 2.62 -5.70 25.68
C GLN A 436 1.56 -6.27 24.73
N LEU A 437 1.97 -6.92 23.63
CA LEU A 437 1.06 -7.57 22.70
C LEU A 437 0.32 -8.74 23.37
N GLU A 438 1.02 -9.58 24.09
CA GLU A 438 0.42 -10.69 24.84
C GLU A 438 -0.62 -10.19 25.85
N GLY A 439 -0.28 -9.15 26.62
CA GLY A 439 -1.22 -8.53 27.56
C GLY A 439 -2.50 -8.05 26.87
N ALA A 440 -2.39 -7.41 25.71
CA ALA A 440 -3.53 -6.92 24.94
C ALA A 440 -4.41 -8.03 24.35
N LEU A 441 -3.80 -9.13 23.90
CA LEU A 441 -4.53 -10.21 23.22
C LEU A 441 -5.11 -11.25 24.19
N ARG A 442 -4.56 -11.42 25.39
CA ARG A 442 -5.10 -12.37 26.40
C ARG A 442 -6.51 -12.05 26.85
N ALA A 443 -6.90 -10.79 26.81
CA ALA A 443 -8.27 -10.36 27.12
C ALA A 443 -9.28 -10.70 26.01
N ARG A 444 -8.83 -11.14 24.84
CA ARG A 444 -9.68 -11.44 23.69
C ARG A 444 -10.06 -12.93 23.63
N PRO A 445 -11.24 -13.27 23.08
CA PRO A 445 -11.69 -14.66 22.97
C PRO A 445 -10.82 -15.51 22.02
N ALA A 446 -10.11 -14.89 21.09
CA ALA A 446 -9.35 -15.56 20.04
C ALA A 446 -8.35 -16.61 20.56
N ALA A 447 -7.59 -16.29 21.62
CA ALA A 447 -6.62 -17.22 22.20
C ALA A 447 -7.27 -18.47 22.81
N ALA A 448 -8.38 -18.31 23.55
CA ALA A 448 -9.14 -19.42 24.13
C ALA A 448 -9.75 -20.31 23.04
N ILE A 449 -10.34 -19.68 22.00
CA ILE A 449 -10.95 -20.42 20.89
C ILE A 449 -9.88 -21.20 20.13
N ALA A 450 -8.69 -20.64 19.93
CA ALA A 450 -7.58 -21.32 19.29
C ALA A 450 -7.18 -22.62 20.03
N LYS A 451 -7.11 -22.58 21.37
CA LYS A 451 -6.84 -23.76 22.19
C LYS A 451 -7.90 -24.84 22.02
N VAL A 452 -9.17 -24.46 22.07
CA VAL A 452 -10.31 -25.39 21.92
C VAL A 452 -10.30 -26.02 20.52
N TRP A 453 -10.11 -25.20 19.48
CA TRP A 453 -10.05 -25.67 18.10
C TRP A 453 -8.89 -26.66 17.90
N LEU A 454 -7.71 -26.34 18.42
CA LEU A 454 -6.52 -27.19 18.30
C LEU A 454 -6.71 -28.51 19.05
N ALA A 455 -7.22 -28.47 20.29
CA ALA A 455 -7.48 -29.67 21.08
C ALA A 455 -8.45 -30.64 20.36
N LYS A 456 -9.54 -30.10 19.79
CA LYS A 456 -10.48 -30.89 19.02
C LYS A 456 -9.82 -31.57 17.82
N ARG A 457 -9.01 -30.88 17.05
CA ARG A 457 -8.35 -31.42 15.85
C ARG A 457 -7.25 -32.42 16.18
N THR A 458 -6.49 -32.17 17.23
CA THR A 458 -5.47 -33.10 17.71
C THR A 458 -6.08 -34.41 18.17
N PHE A 459 -7.26 -34.35 18.80
CA PHE A 459 -8.00 -35.55 19.20
C PHE A 459 -8.54 -36.33 17.97
N GLU A 460 -9.10 -35.64 16.98
CA GLU A 460 -9.61 -36.25 15.73
C GLU A 460 -8.49 -36.93 14.90
N THR A 461 -7.25 -36.40 14.96
CA THR A 461 -6.11 -36.97 14.21
C THR A 461 -5.43 -38.14 14.92
N ARG A 462 -5.59 -38.30 16.24
CA ARG A 462 -4.96 -39.38 17.02
C ARG A 462 -5.72 -40.72 17.01
N GLY A 463 -6.98 -40.73 16.56
CA GLY A 463 -7.82 -41.94 16.62
C GLY A 463 -8.17 -42.39 18.06
N PRO A 464 -9.21 -43.21 18.23
CA PRO A 464 -9.63 -43.68 19.56
C PRO A 464 -8.62 -44.60 20.28
N ASP A 465 -7.64 -45.16 19.54
CA ASP A 465 -6.63 -46.09 20.13
C ASP A 465 -5.42 -45.43 20.79
N ASP A 466 -5.21 -44.12 20.59
CA ASP A 466 -4.06 -43.39 21.17
C ASP A 466 -4.43 -42.58 22.43
N SER A 467 -5.48 -42.97 23.13
CA SER A 467 -5.83 -42.28 24.39
C SER A 467 -4.76 -42.59 25.46
N PRO A 468 -4.39 -41.61 26.33
CA PRO A 468 -3.44 -41.85 27.42
C PRO A 468 -3.82 -43.02 28.35
N SER A 469 -5.13 -43.33 28.43
CA SER A 469 -5.65 -44.49 29.15
C SER A 469 -5.38 -45.82 28.44
N ALA A 470 -5.41 -45.88 27.11
CA ALA A 470 -5.07 -47.07 26.33
C ALA A 470 -3.57 -47.37 26.40
N GLN A 471 -2.70 -46.35 26.36
CA GLN A 471 -1.25 -46.51 26.54
C GLN A 471 -0.86 -46.89 27.98
N ALA A 472 -1.61 -46.41 28.97
CA ALA A 472 -1.42 -46.82 30.36
C ALA A 472 -1.82 -48.30 30.56
N ASN A 473 -2.93 -48.76 29.97
CA ASN A 473 -3.36 -50.16 30.01
C ASN A 473 -2.40 -51.07 29.21
N ALA A 474 -1.93 -50.65 28.00
CA ALA A 474 -0.95 -51.42 27.25
C ALA A 474 0.41 -51.51 27.94
N ARG A 475 0.86 -50.49 28.68
CA ARG A 475 2.05 -50.54 29.51
C ARG A 475 1.86 -51.41 30.76
N GLN A 476 0.66 -51.48 31.34
CA GLN A 476 0.34 -52.35 32.44
C GLN A 476 0.25 -53.81 31.99
N GLU A 477 -0.30 -54.12 30.83
CA GLU A 477 -0.31 -55.47 30.26
C GLU A 477 1.07 -55.93 29.82
N ALA A 478 1.92 -55.06 29.25
CA ALA A 478 3.31 -55.36 28.94
C ALA A 478 4.17 -55.59 30.15
N SER A 479 3.83 -54.99 31.31
CA SER A 479 4.54 -55.21 32.58
C SER A 479 4.21 -56.55 33.26
N PHE A 480 3.10 -57.20 32.87
CA PHE A 480 2.70 -58.50 33.43
C PHE A 480 3.29 -59.68 32.69
N CYS A 481 3.91 -59.52 31.55
CA CYS A 481 4.50 -60.59 30.72
C CYS A 481 6.01 -60.80 30.90
N VAL A 482 6.70 -60.08 31.79
CA VAL A 482 8.14 -60.27 32.05
C VAL A 482 8.40 -60.54 33.53
N ALA A 483 8.04 -61.76 33.95
CA ALA A 483 8.54 -62.35 35.20
C ALA A 483 8.75 -63.85 35.03
N ARG A 484 9.91 -64.25 34.56
CA ARG A 484 10.57 -65.57 34.93
C ARG A 484 12.08 -65.36 34.94
N PRO A 485 12.73 -65.82 36.01
CA PRO A 485 14.17 -65.69 36.21
C PRO A 485 14.90 -66.91 35.72
N VAL A 486 16.08 -66.78 35.12
CA VAL A 486 17.13 -67.81 35.18
C VAL A 486 18.51 -67.17 34.96
N GLY A 487 19.40 -67.33 35.96
CA GLY A 487 20.75 -67.87 35.84
C GLY A 487 21.89 -66.90 35.56
N GLU A 488 22.57 -66.60 36.66
CA GLU A 488 24.00 -66.52 36.91
C GLU A 488 25.02 -66.48 35.76
N ALA A 489 25.93 -65.52 35.89
CA ALA A 489 27.37 -65.69 35.93
C ALA A 489 28.25 -64.90 34.96
N ARG A 490 29.14 -64.17 35.61
CA ARG A 490 30.51 -63.77 35.20
C ARG A 490 30.76 -62.42 34.55
N SER A 491 31.23 -61.55 35.42
CA SER A 491 32.24 -60.51 35.11
C SER A 491 33.59 -61.18 34.80
N PRO A 492 34.58 -60.62 34.11
CA PRO A 492 35.29 -59.44 34.59
C PRO A 492 35.92 -58.51 33.53
N ASN A 493 36.19 -57.28 33.99
CA ASN A 493 37.38 -56.43 33.75
C ASN A 493 37.89 -56.13 32.31
N SER A 494 37.93 -54.92 31.87
CA SER A 494 39.04 -53.95 31.97
C SER A 494 38.89 -52.81 30.92
N PRO A 495 39.56 -51.70 31.13
CA PRO A 495 39.21 -50.43 30.42
C PRO A 495 40.06 -50.21 29.16
N MET A 496 39.54 -49.50 28.20
CA MET A 496 40.34 -48.92 27.12
C MET A 496 40.05 -47.42 26.89
N THR A 497 41.07 -46.74 27.17
CA THR A 497 41.60 -45.42 26.83
C THR A 497 40.99 -44.67 25.65
N PHE A 498 40.75 -43.40 25.95
CA PHE A 498 40.58 -42.29 25.01
C PHE A 498 41.85 -42.08 24.19
N GLU A 499 41.70 -41.93 22.88
CA GLU A 499 42.64 -41.20 22.03
C GLU A 499 41.94 -40.12 21.26
N ALA A 500 42.36 -38.88 21.56
CA ALA A 500 42.03 -37.68 20.82
C ALA A 500 42.91 -37.60 19.56
N ARG A 501 42.29 -37.38 18.40
CA ARG A 501 43.01 -36.94 17.21
C ARG A 501 42.59 -35.51 16.87
N ALA A 502 43.51 -34.59 17.14
CA ALA A 502 43.55 -33.25 16.61
C ALA A 502 44.02 -33.28 15.15
N GLY A 503 43.24 -32.74 14.26
CA GLY A 503 43.60 -32.45 12.87
C GLY A 503 43.73 -30.95 12.65
N LYS A 504 44.97 -30.49 12.49
CA LYS A 504 45.31 -29.13 11.99
C LYS A 504 44.87 -29.00 10.55
N ALA A 505 44.26 -27.89 10.21
CA ALA A 505 44.16 -27.42 8.83
C ALA A 505 44.75 -26.02 8.72
N ASP A 506 45.65 -25.88 7.78
CA ASP A 506 46.50 -24.73 7.52
C ASP A 506 45.74 -23.52 6.98
N LEU A 507 46.10 -22.37 7.53
CA LEU A 507 45.89 -21.04 6.92
C LEU A 507 46.89 -20.86 5.76
N ARG A 508 46.40 -20.57 4.56
CA ARG A 508 47.17 -19.89 3.54
C ARG A 508 46.53 -18.53 3.26
N VAL A 509 47.23 -17.52 3.69
CA VAL A 509 47.11 -16.10 3.28
C VAL A 509 47.75 -15.96 1.92
N SER A 510 47.03 -15.37 0.98
CA SER A 510 47.62 -14.79 -0.21
C SER A 510 47.14 -13.33 -0.30
N ALA A 511 48.09 -12.45 -0.03
CA ALA A 511 47.99 -11.03 -0.34
C ALA A 511 48.42 -10.83 -1.80
N GLU A 512 47.67 -10.12 -2.59
CA GLU A 512 48.18 -9.42 -3.75
C GLU A 512 47.62 -7.99 -3.79
N HIS A 513 48.58 -7.10 -3.84
CA HIS A 513 48.53 -5.67 -4.08
C HIS A 513 48.04 -5.34 -5.51
N ASN A 514 47.36 -4.25 -5.62
CA ASN A 514 47.48 -3.16 -6.62
C ASN A 514 46.13 -2.40 -6.66
N GLY A 515 46.01 -1.13 -6.54
CA GLY A 515 46.79 -0.02 -6.99
C GLY A 515 45.76 1.09 -7.20
N VAL A 516 45.85 2.17 -6.44
CA VAL A 516 45.08 3.42 -6.65
C VAL A 516 45.77 4.19 -7.76
N PRO A 517 45.04 4.88 -8.64
CA PRO A 517 45.18 6.32 -8.72
C PRO A 517 43.85 7.06 -8.91
N GLY A 518 43.55 8.13 -8.13
CA GLY A 518 43.91 9.45 -8.59
C GLY A 518 42.65 10.20 -8.99
N SER A 519 42.15 11.02 -8.08
CA SER A 519 41.21 12.12 -8.35
C SER A 519 41.89 13.22 -9.14
N PRO A 520 41.17 14.01 -9.93
CA PRO A 520 41.33 15.44 -9.76
C PRO A 520 40.02 16.21 -9.58
N ALA A 521 40.16 17.27 -8.79
CA ALA A 521 39.19 18.30 -8.50
C ALA A 521 39.03 19.31 -9.64
N ALA A 522 37.90 20.04 -9.53
CA ALA A 522 37.65 21.43 -9.93
C ALA A 522 37.56 21.79 -11.42
N THR A 523 36.44 22.17 -11.88
CA THR A 523 35.92 23.55 -12.02
C THR A 523 34.40 23.53 -12.18
#